data_39ed02e498e9058602ce541938f9c3d9
#
_entry.id   39ed02e498e9058602ce541938f9c3d9
#
_cell.length_a   1.000
_cell.length_b   1.000
_cell.length_c   1.000
_cell.angle_alpha   90.00
_cell.angle_beta   90.00
_cell.angle_gamma   90.00
#
_symmetry.space_group_name_H-M   'P 1'
#
loop_
_entity.id
_entity.type
_entity.pdbx_description
1 polymer ?
#
loop_
_entity_poly.entity_id
_entity_poly.type
_entity_poly.pdbx_seq_one_letter_code
_entity_poly.pdbx_strand_id
1 'polypeptide(L)'
;MFEALTLEGYKICEIGDIAANTMWLWAGAIGVSKYRGVISPSYNVYRQKSSEYVPEYLDILLRAPMLVQEYASLSTGIRVSRLRCYPKDFLNIRFPVPPLKEQEKILCFFAKKFAAVDRLISIKQDKIEKLEQYKRSLIYEYVTGKKEVTV
;
A
#
# COMPACT_ATOMS: atom_id res chain seq x y z
N MET A 1 -9.11 -16.87 -7.09
CA MET A 1 -8.24 -16.04 -7.97
C MET A 1 -8.68 -16.31 -9.39
N PHE A 2 -9.14 -15.32 -10.13
CA PHE A 2 -9.54 -15.52 -11.53
C PHE A 2 -8.30 -15.39 -12.41
N GLU A 3 -7.96 -16.42 -13.15
CA GLU A 3 -6.94 -16.37 -14.18
C GLU A 3 -7.48 -15.67 -15.42
N ALA A 4 -6.71 -14.74 -15.97
CA ALA A 4 -7.08 -14.08 -17.22
C ALA A 4 -6.96 -15.09 -18.37
N LEU A 5 -8.01 -15.23 -19.16
CA LEU A 5 -8.04 -16.13 -20.31
C LEU A 5 -7.06 -15.73 -21.44
N THR A 6 -6.69 -14.44 -21.51
CA THR A 6 -5.69 -13.91 -22.45
C THR A 6 -4.86 -12.82 -21.75
N LEU A 7 -3.60 -12.65 -22.21
CA LEU A 7 -2.71 -11.58 -21.77
C LEU A 7 -2.69 -10.40 -22.75
N GLU A 8 -3.63 -10.35 -23.67
CA GLU A 8 -3.71 -9.27 -24.65
C GLU A 8 -3.94 -7.91 -23.96
N GLY A 9 -3.16 -6.91 -24.32
CA GLY A 9 -3.19 -5.57 -23.72
C GLY A 9 -2.50 -5.45 -22.36
N TYR A 10 -2.01 -6.53 -21.77
CA TYR A 10 -1.20 -6.49 -20.55
C TYR A 10 0.14 -5.81 -20.79
N LYS A 11 0.67 -5.15 -19.75
CA LYS A 11 1.93 -4.41 -19.81
C LYS A 11 3.00 -5.14 -19.02
N ILE A 12 4.23 -5.09 -19.51
CA ILE A 12 5.39 -5.56 -18.76
C ILE A 12 5.82 -4.47 -17.81
N CYS A 13 6.00 -4.82 -16.54
CA CYS A 13 6.53 -3.98 -15.48
C CYS A 13 7.87 -4.57 -15.05
N GLU A 14 8.92 -3.77 -15.09
CA GLU A 14 10.26 -4.16 -14.67
C GLU A 14 10.51 -3.72 -13.20
N ILE A 15 11.57 -4.24 -12.60
CA ILE A 15 12.01 -3.80 -11.27
C ILE A 15 12.35 -2.30 -11.32
N GLY A 16 11.80 -1.53 -10.39
CA GLY A 16 11.98 -0.08 -10.32
C GLY A 16 10.99 0.74 -11.15
N ASP A 17 10.15 0.10 -11.97
CA ASP A 17 9.08 0.80 -12.67
C ASP A 17 7.97 1.21 -11.70
N ILE A 18 7.36 2.36 -11.94
CA ILE A 18 6.17 2.83 -11.22
C ILE A 18 4.93 2.24 -11.90
N ALA A 19 4.14 1.50 -11.14
CA ALA A 19 2.85 0.98 -11.57
C ALA A 19 1.73 1.80 -10.92
N ALA A 20 0.94 2.52 -11.72
CA ALA A 20 -0.15 3.38 -11.26
C ALA A 20 -1.49 2.94 -11.86
N ASN A 21 -2.45 2.59 -11.01
CA ASN A 21 -3.79 2.21 -11.47
C ASN A 21 -4.58 3.45 -11.88
N THR A 22 -4.93 3.55 -13.15
CA THR A 22 -5.64 4.73 -13.71
C THR A 22 -6.96 5.02 -13.01
N MET A 23 -7.68 3.99 -12.56
CA MET A 23 -9.00 4.10 -11.94
C MET A 23 -8.98 4.28 -10.42
N TRP A 24 -7.87 3.92 -9.79
CA TRP A 24 -7.74 3.93 -8.32
C TRP A 24 -6.57 4.77 -7.84
N LEU A 25 -5.94 5.55 -8.72
CA LEU A 25 -4.82 6.42 -8.36
C LEU A 25 -5.24 7.46 -7.30
N TRP A 26 -6.44 8.00 -7.41
CA TRP A 26 -7.06 8.90 -6.44
C TRP A 26 -7.16 8.31 -5.02
N ALA A 27 -7.16 6.99 -4.89
CA ALA A 27 -7.14 6.26 -3.61
C ALA A 27 -5.74 5.75 -3.25
N GLY A 28 -4.69 6.16 -3.98
CA GLY A 28 -3.30 5.80 -3.71
C GLY A 28 -2.87 4.44 -4.28
N ALA A 29 -3.59 3.91 -5.28
CA ALA A 29 -3.20 2.66 -5.95
C ALA A 29 -2.01 2.88 -6.91
N ILE A 30 -0.85 3.11 -6.34
CA ILE A 30 0.44 3.35 -7.00
C ILE A 30 1.56 2.71 -6.19
N GLY A 31 2.62 2.32 -6.85
CA GLY A 31 3.82 1.80 -6.19
C GLY A 31 4.95 1.54 -7.16
N VAL A 32 6.14 1.32 -6.59
CA VAL A 32 7.33 0.94 -7.35
C VAL A 32 7.47 -0.59 -7.35
N SER A 33 7.62 -1.18 -8.51
CA SER A 33 7.67 -2.63 -8.65
C SER A 33 8.99 -3.19 -8.10
N LYS A 34 8.87 -4.22 -7.25
CA LYS A 34 10.00 -5.00 -6.74
C LYS A 34 10.30 -6.23 -7.59
N TYR A 35 9.44 -6.52 -8.55
CA TYR A 35 9.52 -7.72 -9.38
C TYR A 35 9.31 -7.37 -10.85
N ARG A 36 9.90 -8.18 -11.72
CA ARG A 36 9.51 -8.20 -13.12
C ARG A 36 8.25 -9.03 -13.28
N GLY A 37 7.26 -8.50 -13.99
CA GLY A 37 6.00 -9.22 -14.19
C GLY A 37 5.08 -8.57 -15.20
N VAL A 38 3.89 -9.11 -15.31
CA VAL A 38 2.82 -8.64 -16.21
C VAL A 38 1.74 -7.98 -15.37
N ILE A 39 1.28 -6.80 -15.79
CA ILE A 39 0.27 -6.02 -15.06
C ILE A 39 -0.91 -5.71 -15.96
N SER A 40 -2.09 -5.67 -15.36
CA SER A 40 -3.36 -5.39 -16.04
C SER A 40 -3.32 -4.10 -16.88
N PRO A 41 -4.06 -4.05 -18.00
CA PRO A 41 -4.19 -2.85 -18.85
C PRO A 41 -4.66 -1.60 -18.11
N SER A 42 -5.36 -1.78 -16.97
CA SER A 42 -5.82 -0.66 -16.12
C SER A 42 -4.69 0.10 -15.43
N TYR A 43 -3.47 -0.42 -15.47
CA TYR A 43 -2.30 0.26 -14.94
C TYR A 43 -1.52 0.97 -16.05
N ASN A 44 -0.97 2.14 -15.69
CA ASN A 44 0.11 2.75 -16.44
C ASN A 44 1.44 2.38 -15.77
N VAL A 45 2.43 2.08 -16.60
CA VAL A 45 3.79 1.78 -16.17
C VAL A 45 4.67 2.95 -16.59
N TYR A 46 5.37 3.54 -15.62
CA TYR A 46 6.32 4.63 -15.85
C TYR A 46 7.71 4.20 -15.43
N ARG A 47 8.70 4.54 -16.24
CA ARG A 47 10.10 4.23 -15.99
C ARG A 47 10.89 5.50 -15.70
N GLN A 48 11.69 5.46 -14.66
CA GLN A 48 12.61 6.57 -14.38
C GLN A 48 13.59 6.73 -15.55
N LYS A 49 13.81 7.97 -15.97
CA LYS A 49 14.83 8.31 -16.98
C LYS A 49 16.21 8.57 -16.37
N SER A 50 16.25 8.87 -15.09
CA SER A 50 17.45 9.17 -14.32
C SER A 50 17.45 8.40 -12.99
N SER A 51 18.60 8.27 -12.36
CA SER A 51 18.76 7.60 -11.04
C SER A 51 18.66 8.59 -9.86
N GLU A 52 17.77 9.58 -9.97
CA GLU A 52 17.61 10.61 -8.94
C GLU A 52 16.85 10.10 -7.70
N TYR A 53 16.09 9.03 -7.84
CA TYR A 53 15.33 8.44 -6.74
C TYR A 53 15.82 7.04 -6.41
N VAL A 54 15.98 6.77 -5.13
CA VAL A 54 16.05 5.41 -4.61
C VAL A 54 14.65 4.79 -4.71
N PRO A 55 14.48 3.59 -5.29
CA PRO A 55 13.16 2.98 -5.53
C PRO A 55 12.29 2.91 -4.28
N GLU A 56 12.85 2.55 -3.13
CA GLU A 56 12.15 2.44 -1.86
C GLU A 56 11.68 3.81 -1.34
N TYR A 57 12.50 4.85 -1.53
CA TYR A 57 12.11 6.21 -1.19
C TYR A 57 10.97 6.69 -2.09
N LEU A 58 11.08 6.44 -3.39
CA LEU A 58 10.05 6.80 -4.36
C LEU A 58 8.73 6.10 -4.05
N ASP A 59 8.75 4.82 -3.66
CA ASP A 59 7.55 4.07 -3.28
C ASP A 59 6.82 4.71 -2.09
N ILE A 60 7.56 5.16 -1.08
CA ILE A 60 6.99 5.86 0.09
C ILE A 60 6.46 7.24 -0.31
N LEU A 61 7.24 7.99 -1.11
CA LEU A 61 6.87 9.31 -1.58
C LEU A 61 5.57 9.29 -2.36
N LEU A 62 5.45 8.40 -3.35
CA LEU A 62 4.27 8.30 -4.21
C LEU A 62 2.98 7.98 -3.43
N ARG A 63 3.09 7.38 -2.26
CA ARG A 63 1.96 7.07 -1.38
C ARG A 63 1.75 8.10 -0.27
N ALA A 64 2.52 9.17 -0.25
CA ALA A 64 2.35 10.21 0.75
C ALA A 64 0.95 10.84 0.66
N PRO A 65 0.26 11.10 1.79
CA PRO A 65 -1.12 11.58 1.80
C PRO A 65 -1.35 12.83 0.96
N MET A 66 -0.38 13.75 0.94
CA MET A 66 -0.45 14.96 0.13
C MET A 66 -0.50 14.66 -1.38
N LEU A 67 0.26 13.65 -1.84
CA LEU A 67 0.25 13.26 -3.25
C LEU A 67 -1.02 12.48 -3.60
N VAL A 68 -1.54 11.67 -2.69
CA VAL A 68 -2.84 11.00 -2.89
C VAL A 68 -3.96 12.03 -3.04
N GLN A 69 -3.94 13.12 -2.26
CA GLN A 69 -4.88 14.22 -2.44
C GLN A 69 -4.71 14.92 -3.79
N GLU A 70 -3.47 15.11 -4.25
CA GLU A 70 -3.20 15.69 -5.56
C GLU A 70 -3.68 14.77 -6.68
N TYR A 71 -3.45 13.46 -6.60
CA TYR A 71 -4.03 12.50 -7.54
C TYR A 71 -5.54 12.56 -7.57
N ALA A 72 -6.19 12.71 -6.42
CA ALA A 72 -7.64 12.85 -6.34
C ALA A 72 -8.12 14.11 -7.03
N SER A 73 -7.43 15.25 -6.84
CA SER A 73 -7.78 16.52 -7.46
C SER A 73 -7.62 16.52 -8.99
N LEU A 74 -6.63 15.78 -9.50
CA LEU A 74 -6.35 15.63 -10.94
C LEU A 74 -7.21 14.54 -11.60
N SER A 75 -7.90 13.73 -10.80
CA SER A 75 -8.76 12.67 -11.32
C SER A 75 -10.10 13.21 -11.77
N THR A 76 -10.49 12.91 -13.00
CA THR A 76 -11.73 13.37 -13.62
C THR A 76 -12.71 12.23 -13.81
N GLY A 77 -14.01 12.51 -13.61
CA GLY A 77 -15.10 11.55 -13.80
C GLY A 77 -16.40 12.01 -13.16
N ILE A 78 -17.54 11.48 -13.63
CA ILE A 78 -18.87 11.89 -13.16
C ILE A 78 -19.20 11.29 -11.79
N ARG A 79 -18.61 10.14 -11.44
CA ARG A 79 -18.82 9.44 -10.16
C ARG A 79 -17.49 9.00 -9.60
N VAL A 80 -17.39 8.88 -8.28
CA VAL A 80 -16.17 8.43 -7.58
C VAL A 80 -15.64 7.11 -8.14
N SER A 81 -16.51 6.15 -8.43
CA SER A 81 -16.14 4.86 -9.03
C SER A 81 -15.63 4.94 -10.48
N ARG A 82 -15.73 6.10 -11.11
CA ARG A 82 -15.29 6.36 -12.50
C ARG A 82 -14.24 7.46 -12.60
N LEU A 83 -13.68 7.88 -11.48
CA LEU A 83 -12.56 8.81 -11.48
C LEU A 83 -11.34 8.16 -12.16
N ARG A 84 -10.66 8.94 -12.99
CA ARG A 84 -9.46 8.52 -13.70
C ARG A 84 -8.42 9.62 -13.70
N CYS A 85 -7.22 9.31 -13.30
CA CYS A 85 -6.06 10.16 -13.49
C CYS A 85 -5.34 9.70 -14.75
N TYR A 86 -5.27 10.59 -15.73
CA TYR A 86 -4.66 10.27 -17.02
C TYR A 86 -3.14 10.50 -16.97
N PRO A 87 -2.36 9.79 -17.83
CA PRO A 87 -0.90 9.93 -17.86
C PRO A 87 -0.40 11.36 -18.00
N LYS A 88 -1.06 12.18 -18.83
CA LYS A 88 -0.70 13.58 -19.03
C LYS A 88 -0.77 14.40 -17.73
N ASP A 89 -1.77 14.12 -16.89
CA ASP A 89 -2.00 14.86 -15.65
C ASP A 89 -1.01 14.37 -14.58
N PHE A 90 -0.80 13.06 -14.49
CA PHE A 90 0.19 12.45 -13.60
C PHE A 90 1.62 12.93 -13.88
N LEU A 91 2.04 13.00 -15.14
CA LEU A 91 3.40 13.40 -15.53
C LEU A 91 3.69 14.90 -15.29
N ASN A 92 2.66 15.71 -15.05
CA ASN A 92 2.82 17.12 -14.70
C ASN A 92 2.98 17.36 -13.19
N ILE A 93 2.80 16.34 -12.36
CA ILE A 93 2.99 16.45 -10.91
C ILE A 93 4.47 16.67 -10.60
N ARG A 94 4.73 17.62 -9.72
CA ARG A 94 6.08 17.92 -9.26
C ARG A 94 6.35 17.18 -7.96
N PHE A 95 7.42 16.40 -7.94
CA PHE A 95 7.88 15.65 -6.78
C PHE A 95 9.13 16.31 -6.17
N PRO A 96 9.27 16.31 -4.83
CA PRO A 96 10.53 16.72 -4.21
C PRO A 96 11.62 15.68 -4.50
N VAL A 97 12.82 16.16 -4.85
CA VAL A 97 14.00 15.33 -5.14
C VAL A 97 15.11 15.71 -4.16
N PRO A 98 15.10 15.20 -2.92
CA PRO A 98 16.24 15.40 -2.03
C PRO A 98 17.46 14.62 -2.54
N PRO A 99 18.67 15.05 -2.15
CA PRO A 99 19.88 14.30 -2.51
C PRO A 99 19.81 12.84 -2.07
N LEU A 100 20.41 11.92 -2.81
CA LEU A 100 20.35 10.46 -2.55
C LEU A 100 20.73 10.11 -1.09
N LYS A 101 21.78 10.76 -0.53
CA LYS A 101 22.16 10.57 0.88
C LYS A 101 21.06 10.94 1.88
N GLU A 102 20.23 11.91 1.54
CA GLU A 102 19.09 12.29 2.37
C GLU A 102 17.94 11.28 2.24
N GLN A 103 17.66 10.81 1.04
CA GLN A 103 16.70 9.73 0.80
C GLN A 103 17.04 8.47 1.61
N GLU A 104 18.33 8.07 1.62
CA GLU A 104 18.81 6.93 2.41
C GLU A 104 18.64 7.16 3.93
N LYS A 105 18.91 8.38 4.43
CA LYS A 105 18.67 8.72 5.84
C LYS A 105 17.17 8.61 6.20
N ILE A 106 16.31 9.12 5.33
CA ILE A 106 14.86 9.05 5.50
C ILE A 106 14.40 7.58 5.54
N LEU A 107 14.89 6.74 4.62
CA LEU A 107 14.60 5.30 4.61
C LEU A 107 15.06 4.60 5.88
N CYS A 108 16.29 4.88 6.35
CA CYS A 108 16.80 4.32 7.60
C CYS A 108 15.95 4.74 8.81
N PHE A 109 15.50 5.99 8.85
CA PHE A 109 14.58 6.46 9.89
C PHE A 109 13.25 5.72 9.86
N PHE A 110 12.61 5.58 8.69
CA PHE A 110 11.36 4.87 8.56
C PHE A 110 11.49 3.39 8.88
N ALA A 111 12.56 2.73 8.44
CA ALA A 111 12.79 1.32 8.76
C ALA A 111 12.80 1.07 10.27
N LYS A 112 13.48 1.92 11.05
CA LYS A 112 13.49 1.83 12.52
C LYS A 112 12.11 2.07 13.13
N LYS A 113 11.38 3.05 12.62
CA LYS A 113 10.03 3.37 13.12
C LYS A 113 9.01 2.29 12.79
N PHE A 114 9.03 1.77 11.57
CA PHE A 114 8.13 0.70 11.15
C PHE A 114 8.38 -0.59 11.93
N ALA A 115 9.65 -0.99 12.11
CA ALA A 115 9.98 -2.15 12.94
C ALA A 115 9.44 -2.02 14.39
N ALA A 116 9.48 -0.82 14.98
CA ALA A 116 8.91 -0.59 16.30
C ALA A 116 7.38 -0.69 16.29
N VAL A 117 6.72 -0.15 15.26
CA VAL A 117 5.26 -0.22 15.10
C VAL A 117 4.81 -1.66 14.87
N ASP A 118 5.49 -2.40 13.99
CA ASP A 118 5.18 -3.79 13.69
C ASP A 118 5.30 -4.68 14.93
N ARG A 119 6.32 -4.44 15.76
CA ARG A 119 6.45 -5.11 17.05
C ARG A 119 5.27 -4.83 17.98
N LEU A 120 4.80 -3.58 18.05
CA LEU A 120 3.62 -3.22 18.86
C LEU A 120 2.34 -3.87 18.32
N ILE A 121 2.19 -3.93 17.00
CA ILE A 121 1.06 -4.60 16.34
C ILE A 121 1.06 -6.08 16.72
N SER A 122 2.20 -6.77 16.61
CA SER A 122 2.35 -8.18 17.00
C SER A 122 1.95 -8.41 18.46
N ILE A 123 2.46 -7.61 19.39
CA ILE A 123 2.12 -7.73 20.83
C ILE A 123 0.61 -7.55 21.06
N LYS A 124 -0.03 -6.62 20.34
CA LYS A 124 -1.48 -6.39 20.45
C LYS A 124 -2.28 -7.56 19.88
N GLN A 125 -1.81 -8.14 18.78
CA GLN A 125 -2.45 -9.30 18.17
C GLN A 125 -2.39 -10.52 19.09
N ASP A 126 -1.23 -10.82 19.69
CA ASP A 126 -1.07 -11.88 20.67
C ASP A 126 -1.99 -11.69 21.88
N LYS A 127 -2.17 -10.43 22.33
CA LYS A 127 -3.09 -10.11 23.43
C LYS A 127 -4.54 -10.36 23.05
N ILE A 128 -4.95 -10.00 21.84
CA ILE A 128 -6.32 -10.26 21.33
C ILE A 128 -6.57 -11.77 21.32
N GLU A 129 -5.65 -12.55 20.79
CA GLU A 129 -5.78 -14.00 20.74
C GLU A 129 -5.92 -14.63 22.14
N LYS A 130 -5.11 -14.20 23.12
CA LYS A 130 -5.22 -14.66 24.51
C LYS A 130 -6.56 -14.29 25.14
N LEU A 131 -7.10 -13.10 24.86
CA LEU A 131 -8.41 -12.67 25.36
C LEU A 131 -9.56 -13.49 24.73
N GLU A 132 -9.45 -13.84 23.46
CA GLU A 132 -10.40 -14.73 22.81
C GLU A 132 -10.35 -16.16 23.36
N GLN A 133 -9.16 -16.68 23.66
CA GLN A 133 -8.99 -17.97 24.33
C GLN A 133 -9.59 -17.95 25.73
N TYR A 134 -9.34 -16.88 26.50
CA TYR A 134 -9.91 -16.70 27.82
C TYR A 134 -11.44 -16.61 27.78
N LYS A 135 -11.99 -15.85 26.86
CA LYS A 135 -13.45 -15.80 26.64
C LYS A 135 -14.06 -17.17 26.37
N ARG A 136 -13.41 -17.98 25.52
CA ARG A 136 -13.85 -19.35 25.22
C ARG A 136 -13.76 -20.26 26.46
N SER A 137 -12.70 -20.11 27.27
CA SER A 137 -12.55 -20.87 28.52
C SER A 137 -13.62 -20.53 29.54
N LEU A 138 -13.93 -19.23 29.71
CA LEU A 138 -15.02 -18.78 30.58
C LEU A 138 -16.37 -19.37 30.16
N ILE A 139 -16.72 -19.29 28.89
CA ILE A 139 -17.97 -19.88 28.37
C ILE A 139 -18.03 -21.36 28.69
N TYR A 140 -16.94 -22.10 28.42
CA TYR A 140 -16.88 -23.53 28.70
C TYR A 140 -17.03 -23.83 30.18
N GLU A 141 -16.33 -23.13 31.07
CA GLU A 141 -16.33 -23.39 32.53
C GLU A 141 -17.71 -23.15 33.14
N TYR A 142 -18.39 -22.06 32.76
CA TYR A 142 -19.70 -21.72 33.31
C TYR A 142 -20.85 -22.51 32.67
N VAL A 143 -20.83 -22.72 31.36
CA VAL A 143 -21.90 -23.47 30.68
C VAL A 143 -21.88 -24.97 31.01
N THR A 144 -20.69 -25.51 31.27
CA THR A 144 -20.55 -26.93 31.67
C THR A 144 -20.68 -27.19 33.17
N GLY A 145 -20.95 -26.15 33.97
CA GLY A 145 -21.10 -26.27 35.43
C GLY A 145 -19.79 -26.50 36.17
N LYS A 146 -18.63 -26.28 35.54
CA LYS A 146 -17.32 -26.38 36.21
C LYS A 146 -17.07 -25.24 37.19
N LYS A 147 -17.73 -24.11 36.94
CA LYS A 147 -17.75 -22.96 37.84
C LYS A 147 -19.19 -22.48 38.03
N GLU A 148 -19.54 -22.12 39.28
CA GLU A 148 -20.82 -21.55 39.60
C GLU A 148 -20.80 -20.02 39.40
N VAL A 149 -21.94 -19.47 38.94
CA VAL A 149 -22.12 -18.04 38.83
C VAL A 149 -22.47 -17.54 40.25
N THR A 150 -21.52 -16.91 40.92
CA THR A 150 -21.79 -16.15 42.14
C THR A 150 -22.23 -14.75 41.74
N VAL A 151 -23.51 -14.40 42.00
CA VAL A 151 -24.10 -13.06 41.81
C VAL A 151 -23.86 -12.27 43.07
#